data_b6e2b8663cdd53a30285ff5e64c79d5d
#
_entry.id   b6e2b8663cdd53a30285ff5e64c79d5d
#
_cell.length_a   1.000
_cell.length_b   1.000
_cell.length_c   1.000
_cell.angle_alpha   90.00
_cell.angle_beta   90.00
_cell.angle_gamma   90.00
#
_symmetry.space_group_name_H-M   'P 1'
#
loop_
_entity.id
_entity.type
_entity.pdbx_description
1 polymer ?
#
loop_
_entity_poly.entity_id
_entity_poly.type
_entity_poly.pdbx_seq_one_letter_code
_entity_poly.pdbx_strand_id
1 'polypeptide(L)'
;METAKIILVVDDDKSILRTFTRILQKNGYEIDSAETGKEAIEKADSRHYDLALVDIRLPDMDGTDLLAKIKEQLRNTIKIMITGFPSLESGVKALDEGADAYLVKPVKPEELLMLIKEKLKNKK
;
A
#
# COMPACT_ATOMS: atom_id res chain seq x y z
N MET A 1 -24.31 2.03 -10.18
CA MET A 1 -23.09 1.20 -10.30
C MET A 1 -22.01 1.74 -9.38
N GLU A 2 -21.35 0.87 -8.69
CA GLU A 2 -20.24 1.27 -7.86
C GLU A 2 -19.01 1.53 -8.70
N THR A 3 -18.30 2.60 -8.37
CA THR A 3 -17.00 2.89 -8.97
C THR A 3 -15.98 1.92 -8.42
N ALA A 4 -15.06 1.45 -9.25
CA ALA A 4 -13.99 0.58 -8.79
C ALA A 4 -13.14 1.31 -7.75
N LYS A 5 -12.72 0.58 -6.70
CA LYS A 5 -11.79 1.10 -5.72
C LYS A 5 -10.41 1.22 -6.34
N ILE A 6 -9.69 2.26 -5.98
CA ILE A 6 -8.39 2.59 -6.55
C ILE A 6 -7.30 2.30 -5.53
N ILE A 7 -6.34 1.49 -5.93
CA ILE A 7 -5.24 1.05 -5.05
C ILE A 7 -3.90 1.52 -5.62
N LEU A 8 -3.08 2.11 -4.76
CA LEU A 8 -1.70 2.46 -5.09
C LEU A 8 -0.78 1.38 -4.54
N VAL A 9 0.05 0.79 -5.38
CA VAL A 9 1.03 -0.22 -4.95
C VAL A 9 2.42 0.38 -5.07
N VAL A 10 3.14 0.46 -3.95
CA VAL A 10 4.48 1.05 -3.90
C VAL A 10 5.49 -0.02 -3.53
N ASP A 11 6.33 -0.41 -4.48
CA ASP A 11 7.36 -1.44 -4.30
C ASP A 11 8.38 -1.28 -5.42
N ASP A 12 9.66 -1.42 -5.11
CA ASP A 12 10.70 -1.30 -6.14
C ASP A 12 10.93 -2.62 -6.92
N ASP A 13 10.34 -3.72 -6.47
CA ASP A 13 10.43 -5.00 -7.15
C ASP A 13 9.37 -5.08 -8.25
N LYS A 14 9.82 -5.00 -9.49
CA LYS A 14 8.93 -5.01 -10.67
C LYS A 14 8.11 -6.30 -10.77
N SER A 15 8.67 -7.42 -10.31
CA SER A 15 7.97 -8.69 -10.32
C SER A 15 6.77 -8.66 -9.37
N ILE A 16 6.98 -8.10 -8.18
CA ILE A 16 5.90 -7.93 -7.19
C ILE A 16 4.83 -6.99 -7.74
N LEU A 17 5.23 -5.87 -8.31
CA LEU A 17 4.29 -4.91 -8.90
C LEU A 17 3.41 -5.57 -9.97
N ARG A 18 4.03 -6.34 -10.88
CA ARG A 18 3.28 -7.02 -11.94
C ARG A 18 2.31 -8.05 -11.36
N THR A 19 2.77 -8.83 -10.40
CA THR A 19 1.95 -9.88 -9.79
C THR A 19 0.76 -9.29 -9.05
N PHE A 20 1.00 -8.31 -8.19
CA PHE A 20 -0.07 -7.69 -7.44
C PHE A 20 -1.04 -6.95 -8.35
N THR A 21 -0.53 -6.22 -9.33
CA THR A 21 -1.37 -5.50 -10.29
C THR A 21 -2.32 -6.45 -11.01
N ARG A 22 -1.78 -7.57 -11.51
CA ARG A 22 -2.59 -8.57 -12.23
C ARG A 22 -3.69 -9.13 -11.34
N ILE A 23 -3.33 -9.55 -10.13
CA ILE A 23 -4.28 -10.18 -9.21
C ILE A 23 -5.37 -9.20 -8.81
N LEU A 24 -5.00 -7.98 -8.48
CA LEU A 24 -5.95 -6.98 -8.03
C LEU A 24 -6.86 -6.49 -9.15
N GLN A 25 -6.32 -6.30 -10.35
CA GLN A 25 -7.14 -5.92 -11.51
C GLN A 25 -8.15 -7.00 -11.84
N LYS A 26 -7.76 -8.25 -11.74
CA LYS A 26 -8.66 -9.40 -11.97
C LYS A 26 -9.83 -9.39 -10.98
N ASN A 27 -9.65 -8.80 -9.82
CA ASN A 27 -10.67 -8.74 -8.77
C ASN A 27 -11.43 -7.41 -8.76
N GLY A 28 -11.32 -6.62 -9.82
CA GLY A 28 -12.15 -5.43 -10.01
C GLY A 28 -11.56 -4.14 -9.47
N TYR A 29 -10.30 -4.14 -9.05
CA TYR A 29 -9.65 -2.92 -8.55
C TYR A 29 -8.93 -2.18 -9.67
N GLU A 30 -8.88 -0.86 -9.56
CA GLU A 30 -8.06 -0.04 -10.45
C GLU A 30 -6.72 0.19 -9.74
N ILE A 31 -5.60 -0.04 -10.44
CA ILE A 31 -4.28 -0.04 -9.83
C ILE A 31 -3.37 1.01 -10.46
N ASP A 32 -2.74 1.81 -9.60
CA ASP A 32 -1.57 2.61 -9.98
C ASP A 32 -0.38 2.03 -9.23
N SER A 33 0.81 2.17 -9.77
CA SER A 33 2.02 1.67 -9.13
C SER A 33 3.09 2.75 -9.05
N ALA A 34 3.98 2.61 -8.06
CA ALA A 34 5.14 3.48 -7.87
C ALA A 34 6.30 2.62 -7.44
N GLU A 35 7.50 2.89 -7.97
CA GLU A 35 8.70 2.13 -7.64
C GLU A 35 9.58 2.82 -6.60
N THR A 36 9.30 4.09 -6.31
CA THR A 36 10.08 4.89 -5.34
C THR A 36 9.14 5.70 -4.47
N GLY A 37 9.65 6.18 -3.35
CA GLY A 37 8.91 7.09 -2.50
C GLY A 37 8.57 8.40 -3.20
N LYS A 38 9.51 8.93 -3.98
CA LYS A 38 9.28 10.16 -4.76
C LYS A 38 8.10 10.00 -5.72
N GLU A 39 8.06 8.89 -6.46
CA GLU A 39 6.97 8.62 -7.39
C GLU A 39 5.64 8.47 -6.65
N ALA A 40 5.67 7.81 -5.49
CA ALA A 40 4.47 7.66 -4.67
C ALA A 40 3.94 9.00 -4.17
N ILE A 41 4.83 9.91 -3.77
CA ILE A 41 4.45 11.25 -3.35
C ILE A 41 3.75 12.00 -4.49
N GLU A 42 4.32 11.94 -5.69
CA GLU A 42 3.75 12.59 -6.86
C GLU A 42 2.34 12.07 -7.16
N LYS A 43 2.16 10.75 -7.08
CA LYS A 43 0.86 10.14 -7.32
C LYS A 43 -0.15 10.46 -6.24
N ALA A 44 0.27 10.45 -4.98
CA ALA A 44 -0.61 10.80 -3.87
C ALA A 44 -1.08 12.26 -3.94
N ASP A 45 -0.24 13.15 -4.48
CA ASP A 45 -0.60 14.54 -4.66
C ASP A 45 -1.61 14.73 -5.80
N SER A 46 -1.63 13.83 -6.78
CA SER A 46 -2.43 14.02 -8.00
C SER A 46 -3.80 13.33 -7.98
N ARG A 47 -4.01 12.34 -7.12
CA ARG A 47 -5.31 11.68 -7.02
C ARG A 47 -5.49 11.00 -5.67
N HIS A 48 -6.75 10.77 -5.32
CA HIS A 48 -7.10 10.04 -4.10
C HIS A 48 -7.05 8.53 -4.35
N TYR A 49 -6.54 7.80 -3.37
CA TYR A 49 -6.55 6.33 -3.38
C TYR A 49 -7.38 5.80 -2.21
N ASP A 50 -8.11 4.73 -2.46
CA ASP A 50 -8.89 4.07 -1.41
C ASP A 50 -8.00 3.25 -0.49
N LEU A 51 -6.91 2.71 -1.05
CA LEU A 51 -5.98 1.87 -0.29
C LEU A 51 -4.59 2.02 -0.89
N ALA A 52 -3.57 1.93 -0.05
CA ALA A 52 -2.17 1.93 -0.48
C ALA A 52 -1.46 0.73 0.14
N LEU A 53 -0.76 -0.02 -0.71
CA LEU A 53 0.15 -1.10 -0.30
C LEU A 53 1.55 -0.54 -0.41
N VAL A 54 2.30 -0.48 0.68
CA VAL A 54 3.60 0.20 0.69
C VAL A 54 4.67 -0.72 1.26
N ASP A 55 5.72 -0.97 0.47
CA ASP A 55 6.90 -1.68 0.94
C ASP A 55 7.64 -0.76 1.93
N ILE A 56 8.09 -1.33 3.03
CA ILE A 56 8.85 -0.56 4.03
C ILE A 56 10.21 -0.14 3.49
N ARG A 57 10.84 -0.97 2.65
CA ARG A 57 12.15 -0.65 2.07
C ARG A 57 12.03 -0.20 0.63
N LEU A 58 12.16 1.10 0.43
CA LEU A 58 12.19 1.69 -0.92
C LEU A 58 13.61 2.20 -1.19
N PRO A 59 14.00 2.35 -2.47
CA PRO A 59 15.39 2.75 -2.78
C PRO A 59 15.76 4.13 -2.28
N ASP A 60 14.80 5.04 -2.15
CA ASP A 60 15.07 6.44 -1.80
C ASP A 60 14.61 6.82 -0.39
N MET A 61 13.82 5.99 0.29
CA MET A 61 13.37 6.25 1.65
C MET A 61 12.68 5.02 2.22
N ASP A 62 12.50 4.98 3.54
CA ASP A 62 11.67 3.94 4.16
C ASP A 62 10.19 4.23 3.90
N GLY A 63 9.39 3.17 3.76
CA GLY A 63 7.94 3.32 3.56
C GLY A 63 7.26 4.01 4.73
N THR A 64 7.80 3.86 5.95
CA THR A 64 7.26 4.57 7.12
C THR A 64 7.52 6.07 7.02
N ASP A 65 8.67 6.47 6.49
CA ASP A 65 8.97 7.88 6.24
C ASP A 65 8.06 8.44 5.14
N LEU A 66 7.78 7.61 4.14
CA LEU A 66 6.83 7.98 3.08
C LEU A 66 5.45 8.27 3.67
N LEU A 67 4.95 7.40 4.54
CA LEU A 67 3.64 7.63 5.18
C LEU A 67 3.62 8.94 5.95
N ALA A 68 4.71 9.26 6.67
CA ALA A 68 4.80 10.51 7.39
C ALA A 68 4.73 11.72 6.45
N LYS A 69 5.43 11.64 5.31
CA LYS A 69 5.48 12.74 4.34
C LYS A 69 4.15 13.01 3.64
N ILE A 70 3.34 11.97 3.42
CA ILE A 70 2.07 12.11 2.70
C ILE A 70 0.87 11.82 3.58
N LYS A 71 1.02 12.07 4.86
CA LYS A 71 -0.02 11.80 5.86
C LYS A 71 -1.36 12.47 5.53
N GLU A 72 -1.31 13.74 5.10
CA GLU A 72 -2.52 14.47 4.73
C GLU A 72 -3.18 13.90 3.48
N GLN A 73 -2.40 13.56 2.47
CA GLN A 73 -2.91 13.01 1.22
C GLN A 73 -3.56 11.65 1.45
N LEU A 74 -3.05 10.87 2.42
CA LEU A 74 -3.55 9.54 2.73
C LEU A 74 -4.51 9.49 3.92
N ARG A 75 -5.02 10.64 4.36
CA ARG A 75 -5.87 10.70 5.56
C ARG A 75 -7.07 9.76 5.49
N ASN A 76 -7.69 9.64 4.32
CA ASN A 76 -8.84 8.78 4.11
C ASN A 76 -8.50 7.51 3.32
N THR A 77 -7.25 7.12 3.32
CA THR A 77 -6.75 5.95 2.59
C THR A 77 -6.39 4.86 3.60
N ILE A 78 -6.80 3.62 3.33
CA ILE A 78 -6.35 2.45 4.08
C ILE A 78 -4.88 2.21 3.74
N LYS A 79 -4.02 2.05 4.74
CA LYS A 79 -2.57 1.91 4.56
C LYS A 79 -2.12 0.54 5.04
N ILE A 80 -1.62 -0.29 4.12
CA ILE A 80 -1.09 -1.62 4.44
C ILE A 80 0.40 -1.62 4.14
N MET A 81 1.21 -1.87 5.17
CA MET A 81 2.66 -1.97 5.01
C MET A 81 3.04 -3.41 4.73
N ILE A 82 4.01 -3.61 3.84
CA ILE A 82 4.51 -4.93 3.48
C ILE A 82 6.03 -4.91 3.54
N THR A 83 6.64 -5.96 4.12
CA THR A 83 8.09 -6.03 4.20
C THR A 83 8.61 -7.46 4.14
N GLY A 84 9.78 -7.63 3.50
CA GLY A 84 10.53 -8.88 3.56
C GLY A 84 11.51 -8.94 4.75
N PHE A 85 11.64 -7.82 5.48
CA PHE A 85 12.60 -7.69 6.58
C PHE A 85 11.89 -7.15 7.82
N PRO A 86 11.02 -7.98 8.44
CA PRO A 86 10.22 -7.50 9.57
C PRO A 86 11.09 -7.24 10.82
N SER A 87 10.69 -6.23 11.58
CA SER A 87 11.28 -5.97 12.89
C SER A 87 10.22 -5.33 13.77
N LEU A 88 10.40 -5.46 15.09
CA LEU A 88 9.50 -4.81 16.04
C LEU A 88 9.55 -3.30 15.85
N GLU A 89 10.74 -2.75 15.66
CA GLU A 89 10.94 -1.33 15.45
C GLU A 89 10.16 -0.80 14.25
N SER A 90 10.25 -1.47 13.08
CA SER A 90 9.54 -1.04 11.89
C SER A 90 8.03 -1.20 12.04
N GLY A 91 7.58 -2.24 12.73
CA GLY A 91 6.15 -2.45 12.99
C GLY A 91 5.55 -1.35 13.86
N VAL A 92 6.25 -0.99 14.93
CA VAL A 92 5.82 0.08 15.83
C VAL A 92 5.80 1.42 15.09
N LYS A 93 6.84 1.71 14.32
CA LYS A 93 6.92 2.94 13.54
C LYS A 93 5.78 3.02 12.52
N ALA A 94 5.47 1.90 11.86
CA ALA A 94 4.38 1.86 10.90
C ALA A 94 3.04 2.18 11.55
N LEU A 95 2.76 1.60 12.71
CA LEU A 95 1.54 1.88 13.45
C LEU A 95 1.48 3.35 13.88
N ASP A 96 2.59 3.92 14.35
CA ASP A 96 2.66 5.31 14.75
C ASP A 96 2.37 6.26 13.60
N GLU A 97 2.71 5.86 12.37
CA GLU A 97 2.45 6.66 11.18
C GLU A 97 1.10 6.36 10.54
N GLY A 98 0.25 5.59 11.22
CA GLY A 98 -1.13 5.38 10.80
C GLY A 98 -1.39 4.19 9.91
N ALA A 99 -0.47 3.21 9.87
CA ALA A 99 -0.71 1.98 9.11
C ALA A 99 -1.88 1.19 9.70
N ASP A 100 -2.73 0.69 8.84
CA ASP A 100 -3.89 -0.11 9.23
C ASP A 100 -3.58 -1.60 9.31
N ALA A 101 -2.51 -2.04 8.66
CA ALA A 101 -2.06 -3.43 8.70
C ALA A 101 -0.59 -3.52 8.32
N TYR A 102 0.04 -4.62 8.70
CA TYR A 102 1.46 -4.87 8.47
C TYR A 102 1.60 -6.34 8.05
N LEU A 103 2.10 -6.58 6.84
CA LEU A 103 2.26 -7.91 6.29
C LEU A 103 3.73 -8.23 6.07
N VAL A 104 4.09 -9.50 6.19
CA VAL A 104 5.46 -9.99 5.98
C VAL A 104 5.49 -10.80 4.69
N LYS A 105 6.44 -10.49 3.80
CA LYS A 105 6.65 -11.24 2.57
C LYS A 105 7.21 -12.64 2.89
N PRO A 106 6.88 -13.66 2.12
CA PRO A 106 6.01 -13.64 0.95
C PRO A 106 4.54 -13.57 1.33
N VAL A 107 3.77 -12.76 0.62
CA VAL A 107 2.33 -12.58 0.87
C VAL A 107 1.55 -13.44 -0.11
N LYS A 108 0.71 -14.32 0.40
CA LYS A 108 -0.13 -15.16 -0.46
C LYS A 108 -1.24 -14.33 -1.07
N PRO A 109 -1.50 -14.49 -2.38
CA PRO A 109 -2.54 -13.70 -3.05
C PRO A 109 -3.90 -13.75 -2.38
N GLU A 110 -4.31 -14.92 -1.91
CA GLU A 110 -5.62 -15.09 -1.25
C GLU A 110 -5.69 -14.29 0.05
N GLU A 111 -4.60 -14.31 0.82
CA GLU A 111 -4.53 -13.56 2.09
C GLU A 111 -4.59 -12.06 1.84
N LEU A 112 -3.87 -11.59 0.81
CA LEU A 112 -3.87 -10.18 0.46
C LEU A 112 -5.26 -9.73 0.03
N LEU A 113 -5.92 -10.50 -0.84
CA LEU A 113 -7.27 -10.18 -1.31
C LEU A 113 -8.27 -10.13 -0.17
N MET A 114 -8.22 -11.09 0.74
CA MET A 114 -9.10 -11.12 1.89
C MET A 114 -8.91 -9.90 2.78
N LEU A 115 -7.66 -9.55 3.06
CA LEU A 115 -7.35 -8.40 3.90
C LEU A 115 -7.82 -7.10 3.24
N ILE A 116 -7.58 -6.93 1.94
CA ILE A 116 -8.01 -5.74 1.21
C ILE A 116 -9.53 -5.61 1.25
N LYS A 117 -10.24 -6.69 0.95
CA LYS A 117 -11.71 -6.69 0.98
C LYS A 117 -12.24 -6.33 2.36
N GLU A 118 -11.66 -6.93 3.40
CA GLU A 118 -12.07 -6.66 4.77
C GLU A 118 -11.84 -5.20 5.15
N LYS A 119 -10.65 -4.67 4.86
CA LYS A 119 -10.33 -3.29 5.22
C LYS A 119 -11.19 -2.28 4.47
N LEU A 120 -11.42 -2.50 3.18
CA LEU A 120 -12.27 -1.59 2.39
C LEU A 120 -13.73 -1.67 2.81
N LYS A 121 -14.22 -2.85 3.18
CA LYS A 121 -15.58 -3.04 3.66
C LYS A 121 -15.81 -2.28 4.97
N ASN A 122 -14.83 -2.26 5.85
CA ASN A 122 -14.94 -1.63 7.18
C ASN A 122 -14.57 -0.15 7.17
N LYS A 123 -14.17 0.38 6.03
CA LYS A 123 -13.85 1.79 5.90
C LYS A 123 -15.12 2.62 5.92
N LYS A 124 -15.12 3.65 6.73
CA LYS A 124 -16.26 4.58 6.81
C LYS A 124 -16.00 5.85 6.02
#